data_b1da788691ce4d2659140154ff590906
#
_entry.id   b1da788691ce4d2659140154ff590906
#
_cell.length_a   1.000
_cell.length_b   1.000
_cell.length_c   1.000
_cell.angle_alpha   90.00
_cell.angle_beta   90.00
_cell.angle_gamma   90.00
#
_symmetry.space_group_name_H-M   'P 1'
#
loop_
_entity.id
_entity.type
_entity.pdbx_description
1 polymer ?
#
loop_
_entity_poly.entity_id
_entity_poly.type
_entity_poly.pdbx_seq_one_letter_code
_entity_poly.pdbx_strand_id
1 'polypeptide(L)'
;MLEIKSISKTFNAGTVNEKKALRGLSLTLNDGDFVTVIGGNGAGKSTLLNAISGVWPVDEGHIIIDGKDVTKLPEYRRAAFLGRVFQDPMNGTAATMGIEENLALALRRGARRTLRIGIRNSERELYRDWLKRLGLGLEDRLTSKVGLLSGGQRQALTLLMATLQRPKLLLLDEHTAALDPKTAKKVLDLTAEIVEEQHLTTLMITHNMKDAIQLGNRLIMMHEGNVIYDVAGEKKKNLTVEDLLHKFEEASGE
;
A
#
# COMPACT_ATOMS: atom_id res chain seq x y z
N MET A 1 -9.57 -7.06 8.52
CA MET A 1 -10.24 -5.83 9.01
C MET A 1 -9.21 -4.86 9.60
N LEU A 2 -9.33 -3.55 9.31
CA LEU A 2 -8.54 -2.46 9.92
C LEU A 2 -9.49 -1.55 10.70
N GLU A 3 -9.15 -1.22 11.95
CA GLU A 3 -9.85 -0.21 12.74
C GLU A 3 -8.84 0.83 13.24
N ILE A 4 -9.09 2.08 12.94
CA ILE A 4 -8.33 3.24 13.42
C ILE A 4 -9.27 4.04 14.31
N LYS A 5 -8.85 4.29 15.55
CA LYS A 5 -9.65 4.97 16.58
C LYS A 5 -8.95 6.24 17.03
N SER A 6 -9.43 7.38 16.56
CA SER A 6 -9.03 8.73 16.96
C SER A 6 -7.52 8.94 17.03
N ILE A 7 -6.80 8.53 15.96
CA ILE A 7 -5.34 8.71 15.93
C ILE A 7 -4.95 10.15 15.65
N SER A 8 -3.98 10.63 16.41
CA SER A 8 -3.35 11.95 16.21
C SER A 8 -1.85 11.80 15.98
N LYS A 9 -1.28 12.67 15.15
CA LYS A 9 0.16 12.76 14.90
C LYS A 9 0.58 14.18 14.65
N THR A 10 1.49 14.66 15.51
CA THR A 10 2.11 15.98 15.41
C THR A 10 3.61 15.82 15.17
N PHE A 11 4.14 16.48 14.17
CA PHE A 11 5.57 16.58 13.93
C PHE A 11 6.10 17.89 14.52
N ASN A 12 7.33 17.87 15.03
CA ASN A 12 8.05 19.04 15.57
C ASN A 12 7.23 19.81 16.64
N ALA A 13 6.52 19.10 17.51
CA ALA A 13 5.68 19.69 18.55
C ALA A 13 6.46 20.71 19.39
N GLY A 14 5.83 21.88 19.66
CA GLY A 14 6.42 22.97 20.43
C GLY A 14 7.47 23.81 19.69
N THR A 15 7.63 23.61 18.38
CA THR A 15 8.53 24.43 17.54
C THR A 15 7.76 25.26 16.52
N VAL A 16 8.43 26.21 15.88
CA VAL A 16 7.86 27.02 14.77
C VAL A 16 7.47 26.19 13.56
N ASN A 17 7.97 24.97 13.44
CA ASN A 17 7.67 24.01 12.38
C ASN A 17 6.68 22.93 12.83
N GLU A 18 5.91 23.18 13.89
CA GLU A 18 4.89 22.24 14.34
C GLU A 18 3.86 21.98 13.24
N LYS A 19 3.59 20.69 12.97
CA LYS A 19 2.59 20.28 12.00
C LYS A 19 1.74 19.14 12.55
N LYS A 20 0.46 19.42 12.78
CA LYS A 20 -0.56 18.41 13.09
C LYS A 20 -0.96 17.69 11.80
N ALA A 21 -0.36 16.53 11.57
CA ALA A 21 -0.54 15.77 10.33
C ALA A 21 -1.73 14.82 10.35
N LEU A 22 -2.16 14.36 11.54
CA LEU A 22 -3.42 13.63 11.77
C LEU A 22 -4.10 14.24 13.00
N ARG A 23 -5.42 14.40 12.92
CA ARG A 23 -6.20 15.16 13.92
C ARG A 23 -7.39 14.33 14.44
N GLY A 24 -7.12 13.31 15.25
CA GLY A 24 -8.16 12.43 15.80
C GLY A 24 -8.84 11.57 14.73
N LEU A 25 -8.10 11.19 13.67
CA LEU A 25 -8.65 10.45 12.54
C LEU A 25 -9.15 9.07 12.98
N SER A 26 -10.40 8.76 12.60
CA SER A 26 -11.01 7.45 12.75
C SER A 26 -11.43 6.89 11.40
N LEU A 27 -11.13 5.60 11.17
CA LEU A 27 -11.41 4.93 9.91
C LEU A 27 -11.54 3.43 10.15
N THR A 28 -12.52 2.79 9.52
CA THR A 28 -12.66 1.34 9.53
C THR A 28 -12.69 0.80 8.12
N LEU A 29 -11.90 -0.24 7.83
CA LEU A 29 -11.97 -1.05 6.63
C LEU A 29 -12.47 -2.44 7.03
N ASN A 30 -13.52 -2.92 6.37
CA ASN A 30 -13.98 -4.30 6.53
C ASN A 30 -13.06 -5.25 5.75
N ASP A 31 -13.19 -6.55 6.04
CA ASP A 31 -12.44 -7.55 5.27
C ASP A 31 -12.90 -7.53 3.80
N GLY A 32 -11.92 -7.51 2.89
CA GLY A 32 -12.14 -7.42 1.47
C GLY A 32 -12.43 -6.02 0.93
N ASP A 33 -12.50 -4.98 1.77
CA ASP A 33 -12.59 -3.60 1.27
C ASP A 33 -11.35 -3.22 0.48
N PHE A 34 -11.55 -2.69 -0.71
CA PHE A 34 -10.52 -2.00 -1.46
C PHE A 34 -10.82 -0.49 -1.46
N VAL A 35 -10.13 0.22 -0.59
CA VAL A 35 -10.34 1.65 -0.34
C VAL A 35 -9.27 2.47 -1.04
N THR A 36 -9.69 3.42 -1.88
CA THR A 36 -8.81 4.42 -2.47
C THR A 36 -8.83 5.70 -1.64
N VAL A 37 -7.66 6.28 -1.40
CA VAL A 37 -7.48 7.52 -0.61
C VAL A 37 -6.88 8.59 -1.50
N ILE A 38 -7.58 9.71 -1.61
CA ILE A 38 -7.12 10.91 -2.32
C ILE A 38 -7.02 12.10 -1.36
N GLY A 39 -6.42 13.18 -1.80
CA GLY A 39 -6.27 14.42 -1.04
C GLY A 39 -5.07 15.23 -1.51
N GLY A 40 -5.02 16.49 -1.17
CA GLY A 40 -3.93 17.40 -1.55
C GLY A 40 -2.59 17.05 -0.89
N ASN A 41 -1.56 17.77 -1.29
CA ASN A 41 -0.25 17.68 -0.63
C ASN A 41 -0.38 18.15 0.82
N GLY A 42 0.16 17.36 1.75
CA GLY A 42 0.05 17.67 3.17
C GLY A 42 -1.27 17.26 3.84
N ALA A 43 -2.21 16.66 3.13
CA ALA A 43 -3.48 16.17 3.68
C ALA A 43 -3.34 15.07 4.76
N GLY A 44 -2.16 14.49 4.94
CA GLY A 44 -1.91 13.44 5.93
C GLY A 44 -1.91 12.02 5.39
N LYS A 45 -2.09 11.80 4.08
CA LYS A 45 -2.18 10.47 3.45
C LYS A 45 -0.98 9.57 3.77
N SER A 46 0.23 10.03 3.45
CA SER A 46 1.46 9.25 3.72
C SER A 46 1.71 9.11 5.22
N THR A 47 1.29 10.11 6.04
CA THR A 47 1.36 10.00 7.51
C THR A 47 0.44 8.89 8.01
N LEU A 48 -0.78 8.80 7.50
CA LEU A 48 -1.73 7.72 7.81
C LEU A 48 -1.13 6.35 7.49
N LEU A 49 -0.58 6.19 6.29
CA LEU A 49 0.02 4.93 5.83
C LEU A 49 1.24 4.53 6.66
N ASN A 50 2.10 5.49 7.01
CA ASN A 50 3.26 5.29 7.87
C ASN A 50 2.86 5.02 9.34
N ALA A 51 1.77 5.59 9.83
CA ALA A 51 1.21 5.28 11.14
C ALA A 51 0.68 3.84 11.19
N ILE A 52 -0.07 3.40 10.16
CA ILE A 52 -0.58 2.02 10.06
C ILE A 52 0.59 1.02 9.98
N SER A 53 1.61 1.30 9.17
CA SER A 53 2.76 0.41 9.02
C SER A 53 3.72 0.41 10.23
N GLY A 54 3.62 1.41 11.13
CA GLY A 54 4.44 1.51 12.33
C GLY A 54 5.79 2.17 12.12
N VAL A 55 6.00 2.83 10.97
CA VAL A 55 7.18 3.69 10.71
C VAL A 55 7.15 4.89 11.64
N TRP A 56 5.97 5.51 11.79
CA TRP A 56 5.78 6.61 12.73
C TRP A 56 4.79 6.22 13.83
N PRO A 57 5.18 6.33 15.11
CA PRO A 57 4.25 6.13 16.21
C PRO A 57 3.21 7.25 16.20
N VAL A 58 1.96 6.90 16.49
CA VAL A 58 0.90 7.88 16.77
C VAL A 58 1.07 8.46 18.16
N ASP A 59 0.64 9.69 18.35
CA ASP A 59 0.71 10.37 19.65
C ASP A 59 -0.46 9.98 20.54
N GLU A 60 -1.64 9.75 19.90
CA GLU A 60 -2.89 9.33 20.56
C GLU A 60 -3.64 8.34 19.70
N GLY A 61 -4.62 7.64 20.31
CA GLY A 61 -5.51 6.72 19.63
C GLY A 61 -4.98 5.31 19.46
N HIS A 62 -5.70 4.49 18.70
CA HIS A 62 -5.39 3.06 18.51
C HIS A 62 -5.47 2.64 17.06
N ILE A 63 -4.63 1.68 16.68
CA ILE A 63 -4.63 1.01 15.38
C ILE A 63 -4.77 -0.49 15.63
N ILE A 64 -5.84 -1.08 15.10
CA ILE A 64 -6.19 -2.49 15.27
C ILE A 64 -6.22 -3.15 13.90
N ILE A 65 -5.46 -4.23 13.71
CA ILE A 65 -5.42 -5.01 12.47
C ILE A 65 -5.80 -6.45 12.80
N ASP A 66 -6.84 -6.95 12.14
CA ASP A 66 -7.37 -8.30 12.34
C ASP A 66 -7.67 -8.59 13.83
N GLY A 67 -8.31 -7.63 14.52
CA GLY A 67 -8.66 -7.70 15.95
C GLY A 67 -7.49 -7.49 16.92
N LYS A 68 -6.25 -7.32 16.42
CA LYS A 68 -5.07 -7.13 17.25
C LYS A 68 -4.67 -5.66 17.30
N ASP A 69 -4.56 -5.10 18.51
CA ASP A 69 -3.96 -3.77 18.70
C ASP A 69 -2.47 -3.81 18.37
N VAL A 70 -2.11 -3.07 17.32
CA VAL A 70 -0.74 -2.97 16.82
C VAL A 70 -0.11 -1.62 17.11
N THR A 71 -0.81 -0.72 17.82
CA THR A 71 -0.42 0.68 18.04
C THR A 71 1.02 0.84 18.52
N LYS A 72 1.44 0.02 19.46
CA LYS A 72 2.78 0.05 20.04
C LYS A 72 3.77 -0.95 19.41
N LEU A 73 3.33 -1.73 18.41
CA LEU A 73 4.22 -2.67 17.74
C LEU A 73 5.13 -1.92 16.77
N PRO A 74 6.43 -2.20 16.77
CA PRO A 74 7.36 -1.65 15.78
C PRO A 74 7.08 -2.22 14.38
N GLU A 75 7.52 -1.51 13.34
CA GLU A 75 7.31 -1.82 11.93
C GLU A 75 7.59 -3.30 11.58
N TYR A 76 8.74 -3.84 12.02
CA TYR A 76 9.13 -5.22 11.70
C TYR A 76 8.17 -6.27 12.26
N ARG A 77 7.47 -5.99 13.36
CA ARG A 77 6.43 -6.87 13.91
C ARG A 77 5.11 -6.73 13.16
N ARG A 78 4.78 -5.50 12.73
CA ARG A 78 3.58 -5.27 11.90
C ARG A 78 3.73 -5.86 10.51
N ALA A 79 4.95 -5.99 9.98
CA ALA A 79 5.23 -6.63 8.70
C ALA A 79 4.67 -8.06 8.57
N ALA A 80 4.40 -8.76 9.68
CA ALA A 80 3.73 -10.06 9.65
C ALA A 80 2.25 -9.98 9.22
N PHE A 81 1.61 -8.82 9.34
CA PHE A 81 0.20 -8.59 9.01
C PHE A 81 0.03 -7.82 7.70
N LEU A 82 1.07 -7.08 7.30
CA LEU A 82 1.01 -6.08 6.24
C LEU A 82 1.76 -6.53 4.98
N GLY A 83 1.17 -6.27 3.82
CA GLY A 83 1.90 -6.08 2.58
C GLY A 83 2.03 -4.58 2.31
N ARG A 84 3.18 -4.11 1.89
CA ARG A 84 3.37 -2.70 1.52
C ARG A 84 4.08 -2.59 0.19
N VAL A 85 3.53 -1.75 -0.69
CA VAL A 85 4.16 -1.33 -1.95
C VAL A 85 4.40 0.16 -1.87
N PHE A 86 5.63 0.57 -2.12
CA PHE A 86 6.09 1.96 -2.02
C PHE A 86 5.95 2.69 -3.36
N GLN A 87 5.92 4.01 -3.31
CA GLN A 87 5.96 4.87 -4.49
C GLN A 87 7.24 4.62 -5.31
N ASP A 88 8.40 4.58 -4.64
CA ASP A 88 9.65 4.15 -5.26
C ASP A 88 9.84 2.64 -5.02
N PRO A 89 9.82 1.82 -6.09
CA PRO A 89 9.99 0.37 -5.98
C PRO A 89 11.37 -0.06 -5.47
N MET A 90 12.35 0.85 -5.44
CA MET A 90 13.65 0.57 -4.82
C MET A 90 13.54 0.37 -3.31
N ASN A 91 12.60 1.04 -2.66
CA ASN A 91 12.39 0.92 -1.22
C ASN A 91 11.80 -0.44 -0.80
N GLY A 92 11.18 -1.16 -1.74
CA GLY A 92 10.58 -2.48 -1.51
C GLY A 92 11.47 -3.65 -1.90
N THR A 93 12.69 -3.41 -2.46
CA THR A 93 13.55 -4.46 -3.03
C THR A 93 15.01 -4.29 -2.63
N ALA A 94 15.73 -5.42 -2.56
CA ALA A 94 17.19 -5.43 -2.47
C ALA A 94 17.79 -5.42 -3.89
N ALA A 95 18.12 -4.24 -4.42
CA ALA A 95 18.51 -4.03 -5.80
C ALA A 95 19.75 -4.83 -6.26
N THR A 96 20.68 -5.11 -5.34
CA THR A 96 21.91 -5.88 -5.59
C THR A 96 21.69 -7.39 -5.58
N MET A 97 20.55 -7.84 -5.10
CA MET A 97 20.17 -9.26 -5.02
C MET A 97 19.38 -9.69 -6.25
N GLY A 98 19.38 -11.00 -6.52
CA GLY A 98 18.58 -11.61 -7.59
C GLY A 98 17.07 -11.56 -7.32
N ILE A 99 16.27 -11.77 -8.37
CA ILE A 99 14.81 -11.85 -8.25
C ILE A 99 14.42 -12.99 -7.29
N GLU A 100 15.00 -14.18 -7.43
CA GLU A 100 14.72 -15.32 -6.54
C GLU A 100 15.08 -15.04 -5.09
N GLU A 101 16.14 -14.27 -4.83
CA GLU A 101 16.56 -13.91 -3.47
C GLU A 101 15.57 -12.93 -2.84
N ASN A 102 15.09 -11.94 -3.60
CA ASN A 102 14.05 -11.01 -3.15
C ASN A 102 12.74 -11.74 -2.84
N LEU A 103 12.30 -12.67 -3.71
CA LEU A 103 11.12 -13.51 -3.47
C LEU A 103 11.29 -14.40 -2.24
N ALA A 104 12.48 -14.98 -2.06
CA ALA A 104 12.77 -15.80 -0.89
C ALA A 104 12.71 -15.01 0.43
N LEU A 105 13.18 -13.76 0.43
CA LEU A 105 13.05 -12.86 1.59
C LEU A 105 11.59 -12.52 1.88
N ALA A 106 10.82 -12.19 0.84
CA ALA A 106 9.40 -11.86 0.96
C ALA A 106 8.58 -13.06 1.47
N LEU A 107 8.84 -14.26 0.93
CA LEU A 107 8.17 -15.49 1.34
C LEU A 107 8.45 -15.88 2.81
N ARG A 108 9.56 -15.42 3.38
CA ARG A 108 9.94 -15.69 4.78
C ARG A 108 9.62 -14.54 5.73
N ARG A 109 8.85 -13.55 5.28
CA ARG A 109 8.42 -12.42 6.11
C ARG A 109 7.64 -12.94 7.33
N GLY A 110 8.04 -12.51 8.53
CA GLY A 110 7.39 -12.92 9.78
C GLY A 110 7.72 -14.35 10.27
N ALA A 111 8.42 -15.16 9.46
CA ALA A 111 8.85 -16.49 9.87
C ALA A 111 10.12 -16.46 10.74
N ARG A 112 10.28 -17.49 11.58
CA ARG A 112 11.54 -17.67 12.33
C ARG A 112 12.68 -17.99 11.36
N ARG A 113 13.76 -17.24 11.46
CA ARG A 113 14.98 -17.48 10.68
C ARG A 113 15.76 -18.66 11.27
N THR A 114 16.21 -19.58 10.40
CA THR A 114 17.00 -20.74 10.78
C THR A 114 18.19 -20.87 9.83
N LEU A 115 19.20 -21.66 10.22
CA LEU A 115 20.35 -22.01 9.37
C LEU A 115 19.94 -23.07 8.33
N ARG A 116 19.09 -22.69 7.37
CA ARG A 116 18.65 -23.56 6.27
C ARG A 116 19.11 -22.98 4.94
N ILE A 117 19.16 -23.83 3.90
CA ILE A 117 19.40 -23.39 2.52
C ILE A 117 18.38 -22.33 2.16
N GLY A 118 18.89 -21.17 1.69
CA GLY A 118 18.08 -19.99 1.41
C GLY A 118 17.03 -20.20 0.32
N ILE A 119 17.38 -20.93 -0.76
CA ILE A 119 16.49 -21.17 -1.90
C ILE A 119 16.66 -22.64 -2.33
N ARG A 120 15.56 -23.38 -2.43
CA ARG A 120 15.52 -24.75 -2.92
C ARG A 120 15.07 -24.80 -4.38
N ASN A 121 15.39 -25.89 -5.10
CA ASN A 121 14.94 -26.03 -6.49
C ASN A 121 13.41 -26.02 -6.63
N SER A 122 12.69 -26.65 -5.70
CA SER A 122 11.22 -26.60 -5.68
C SER A 122 10.65 -25.19 -5.49
N GLU A 123 11.36 -24.31 -4.76
CA GLU A 123 10.96 -22.91 -4.62
C GLU A 123 11.21 -22.12 -5.92
N ARG A 124 12.24 -22.46 -6.70
CA ARG A 124 12.50 -21.83 -8.00
C ARG A 124 11.39 -22.10 -9.01
N GLU A 125 10.85 -23.31 -9.03
CA GLU A 125 9.70 -23.66 -9.88
C GLU A 125 8.48 -22.82 -9.48
N LEU A 126 8.18 -22.76 -8.19
CA LEU A 126 7.10 -21.92 -7.65
C LEU A 126 7.28 -20.43 -8.00
N TYR A 127 8.52 -19.92 -7.88
CA TYR A 127 8.83 -18.54 -8.26
C TYR A 127 8.61 -18.26 -9.75
N ARG A 128 8.98 -19.22 -10.63
CA ARG A 128 8.70 -19.10 -12.07
C ARG A 128 7.19 -19.02 -12.34
N ASP A 129 6.39 -19.85 -11.69
CA ASP A 129 4.95 -19.86 -11.89
C ASP A 129 4.31 -18.56 -11.43
N TRP A 130 4.75 -18.00 -10.32
CA TRP A 130 4.28 -16.68 -9.87
C TRP A 130 4.70 -15.55 -10.81
N LEU A 131 5.95 -15.58 -11.30
CA LEU A 131 6.45 -14.54 -12.20
C LEU A 131 5.80 -14.61 -13.59
N LYS A 132 5.46 -15.81 -14.09
CA LYS A 132 4.70 -15.97 -15.35
C LYS A 132 3.38 -15.21 -15.32
N ARG A 133 2.70 -15.20 -14.17
CA ARG A 133 1.41 -14.49 -14.00
C ARG A 133 1.55 -12.98 -14.21
N LEU A 134 2.73 -12.41 -13.98
CA LEU A 134 2.99 -11.00 -14.22
C LEU A 134 3.04 -10.66 -15.73
N GLY A 135 3.30 -11.63 -16.60
CA GLY A 135 3.40 -11.42 -18.05
C GLY A 135 4.51 -10.47 -18.48
N LEU A 136 5.64 -10.44 -17.73
CA LEU A 136 6.74 -9.48 -17.92
C LEU A 136 8.08 -10.13 -18.28
N GLY A 137 8.10 -11.46 -18.54
CA GLY A 137 9.31 -12.22 -18.90
C GLY A 137 10.33 -12.31 -17.76
N LEU A 138 9.88 -12.26 -16.50
CA LEU A 138 10.76 -12.34 -15.33
C LEU A 138 11.04 -13.78 -14.91
N GLU A 139 10.20 -14.73 -15.32
CA GLU A 139 10.30 -16.16 -15.03
C GLU A 139 11.60 -16.79 -15.51
N ASP A 140 12.18 -16.27 -16.60
CA ASP A 140 13.45 -16.75 -17.17
C ASP A 140 14.68 -16.02 -16.61
N ARG A 141 14.47 -15.05 -15.71
CA ARG A 141 15.49 -14.14 -15.19
C ARG A 141 15.67 -14.21 -13.68
N LEU A 142 15.42 -15.35 -13.05
CA LEU A 142 15.43 -15.52 -11.58
C LEU A 142 16.70 -15.02 -10.91
N THR A 143 17.87 -15.24 -11.53
CA THR A 143 19.18 -14.83 -10.99
C THR A 143 19.58 -13.41 -11.36
N SER A 144 18.81 -12.73 -12.25
CA SER A 144 19.09 -11.34 -12.62
C SER A 144 18.90 -10.42 -11.43
N LYS A 145 19.81 -9.48 -11.24
CA LYS A 145 19.70 -8.47 -10.17
C LYS A 145 18.47 -7.60 -10.37
N VAL A 146 17.71 -7.36 -9.30
CA VAL A 146 16.50 -6.54 -9.33
C VAL A 146 16.79 -5.10 -9.79
N GLY A 147 17.97 -4.57 -9.48
CA GLY A 147 18.42 -3.27 -9.95
C GLY A 147 18.48 -3.09 -11.47
N LEU A 148 18.53 -4.19 -12.25
CA LEU A 148 18.54 -4.17 -13.72
C LEU A 148 17.13 -4.22 -14.34
N LEU A 149 16.08 -4.30 -13.53
CA LEU A 149 14.69 -4.32 -13.99
C LEU A 149 14.24 -2.91 -14.37
N SER A 150 13.32 -2.82 -15.35
CA SER A 150 12.59 -1.56 -15.59
C SER A 150 11.74 -1.17 -14.39
N GLY A 151 11.34 0.10 -14.30
CA GLY A 151 10.48 0.59 -13.22
C GLY A 151 9.21 -0.25 -13.07
N GLY A 152 8.51 -0.52 -14.18
CA GLY A 152 7.28 -1.33 -14.16
C GLY A 152 7.50 -2.79 -13.78
N GLN A 153 8.58 -3.42 -14.29
CA GLN A 153 8.95 -4.78 -13.89
C GLN A 153 9.23 -4.87 -12.39
N ARG A 154 9.96 -3.88 -11.85
CA ARG A 154 10.29 -3.83 -10.42
C ARG A 154 9.03 -3.58 -9.60
N GLN A 155 8.14 -2.70 -10.06
CA GLN A 155 6.88 -2.42 -9.36
C GLN A 155 5.96 -3.64 -9.31
N ALA A 156 5.81 -4.37 -10.43
CA ALA A 156 5.06 -5.62 -10.46
C ALA A 156 5.70 -6.69 -9.55
N LEU A 157 7.03 -6.75 -9.49
CA LEU A 157 7.74 -7.63 -8.57
C LEU A 157 7.48 -7.26 -7.10
N THR A 158 7.50 -5.95 -6.74
CA THR A 158 7.18 -5.52 -5.36
C THR A 158 5.74 -5.83 -4.97
N LEU A 159 4.80 -5.67 -5.90
CA LEU A 159 3.40 -6.04 -5.67
C LEU A 159 3.27 -7.56 -5.41
N LEU A 160 3.88 -8.40 -6.25
CA LEU A 160 3.94 -9.84 -6.02
C LEU A 160 4.54 -10.16 -4.64
N MET A 161 5.72 -9.59 -4.31
CA MET A 161 6.37 -9.80 -3.03
C MET A 161 5.50 -9.39 -1.83
N ALA A 162 4.75 -8.30 -1.95
CA ALA A 162 3.85 -7.82 -0.89
C ALA A 162 2.67 -8.78 -0.64
N THR A 163 2.23 -9.51 -1.68
CA THR A 163 1.02 -10.36 -1.66
C THR A 163 1.30 -11.85 -1.51
N LEU A 164 2.57 -12.31 -1.66
CA LEU A 164 2.95 -13.74 -1.59
C LEU A 164 2.43 -14.47 -0.34
N GLN A 165 2.38 -13.82 0.79
CA GLN A 165 1.92 -14.40 2.07
C GLN A 165 0.50 -13.95 2.44
N ARG A 166 -0.32 -13.52 1.47
CA ARG A 166 -1.68 -13.05 1.70
C ARG A 166 -1.79 -12.20 2.97
N PRO A 167 -1.35 -10.93 2.91
CA PRO A 167 -1.36 -10.05 4.08
C PRO A 167 -2.78 -9.81 4.58
N LYS A 168 -2.94 -9.47 5.86
CA LYS A 168 -4.22 -9.04 6.44
C LYS A 168 -4.65 -7.66 5.95
N LEU A 169 -3.67 -6.84 5.54
CA LEU A 169 -3.88 -5.53 4.95
C LEU A 169 -2.79 -5.23 3.94
N LEU A 170 -3.18 -4.86 2.73
CA LEU A 170 -2.28 -4.39 1.68
C LEU A 170 -2.29 -2.86 1.65
N LEU A 171 -1.11 -2.26 1.74
CA LEU A 171 -0.90 -0.81 1.67
C LEU A 171 -0.19 -0.45 0.37
N LEU A 172 -0.81 0.38 -0.45
CA LEU A 172 -0.29 0.83 -1.75
C LEU A 172 -0.09 2.36 -1.70
N ASP A 173 1.16 2.80 -1.79
CA ASP A 173 1.54 4.22 -1.67
C ASP A 173 1.92 4.78 -3.04
N GLU A 174 0.98 5.38 -3.76
CA GLU A 174 1.19 6.00 -5.08
C GLU A 174 2.03 5.13 -6.03
N HIS A 175 1.85 3.84 -5.98
CA HIS A 175 2.74 2.81 -6.53
C HIS A 175 2.86 2.81 -8.07
N THR A 176 2.13 3.67 -8.76
CA THR A 176 2.20 3.83 -10.22
C THR A 176 2.66 5.21 -10.66
N ALA A 177 2.88 6.14 -9.70
CA ALA A 177 3.17 7.54 -10.01
C ALA A 177 4.46 7.78 -10.82
N ALA A 178 5.46 6.92 -10.61
CA ALA A 178 6.77 7.02 -11.28
C ALA A 178 6.84 6.24 -12.61
N LEU A 179 5.72 5.70 -13.10
CA LEU A 179 5.66 4.86 -14.30
C LEU A 179 5.09 5.63 -15.48
N ASP A 180 5.47 5.24 -16.69
CA ASP A 180 4.80 5.71 -17.90
C ASP A 180 3.33 5.23 -17.94
N PRO A 181 2.41 5.94 -18.63
CA PRO A 181 0.97 5.67 -18.57
C PRO A 181 0.58 4.24 -18.96
N LYS A 182 1.27 3.65 -19.94
CA LYS A 182 1.00 2.30 -20.42
C LYS A 182 1.39 1.25 -19.39
N THR A 183 2.54 1.44 -18.76
CA THR A 183 3.05 0.56 -17.71
C THR A 183 2.26 0.73 -16.42
N ALA A 184 1.91 1.98 -16.05
CA ALA A 184 1.05 2.28 -14.91
C ALA A 184 -0.29 1.54 -15.00
N LYS A 185 -0.95 1.59 -16.16
CA LYS A 185 -2.21 0.88 -16.38
C LYS A 185 -2.05 -0.63 -16.17
N LYS A 186 -1.01 -1.26 -16.73
CA LYS A 186 -0.76 -2.69 -16.53
C LYS A 186 -0.56 -3.06 -15.06
N VAL A 187 0.16 -2.23 -14.30
CA VAL A 187 0.38 -2.46 -12.87
C VAL A 187 -0.91 -2.29 -12.09
N LEU A 188 -1.77 -1.32 -12.45
CA LEU A 188 -3.08 -1.13 -11.83
C LEU A 188 -4.03 -2.31 -12.12
N ASP A 189 -4.09 -2.77 -13.38
CA ASP A 189 -4.90 -3.92 -13.78
C ASP A 189 -4.45 -5.18 -13.00
N LEU A 190 -3.14 -5.42 -12.91
CA LEU A 190 -2.57 -6.51 -12.11
C LEU A 190 -2.88 -6.36 -10.61
N THR A 191 -2.85 -5.13 -10.10
CA THR A 191 -3.21 -4.85 -8.69
C THR A 191 -4.66 -5.23 -8.43
N ALA A 192 -5.58 -4.82 -9.31
CA ALA A 192 -7.00 -5.13 -9.17
C ALA A 192 -7.25 -6.65 -9.22
N GLU A 193 -6.62 -7.35 -10.17
CA GLU A 193 -6.70 -8.81 -10.31
C GLU A 193 -6.23 -9.53 -9.04
N ILE A 194 -5.05 -9.20 -8.51
CA ILE A 194 -4.49 -9.84 -7.31
C ILE A 194 -5.36 -9.56 -6.07
N VAL A 195 -5.83 -8.32 -5.92
CA VAL A 195 -6.69 -7.93 -4.78
C VAL A 195 -8.01 -8.68 -4.82
N GLU A 196 -8.64 -8.79 -5.98
CA GLU A 196 -9.91 -9.50 -6.17
C GLU A 196 -9.73 -11.01 -5.95
N GLU A 197 -8.75 -11.64 -6.62
CA GLU A 197 -8.50 -13.09 -6.54
C GLU A 197 -8.19 -13.54 -5.10
N GLN A 198 -7.41 -12.75 -4.38
CA GLN A 198 -7.03 -13.08 -3.01
C GLN A 198 -7.97 -12.50 -1.95
N HIS A 199 -9.01 -11.74 -2.33
CA HIS A 199 -9.91 -11.02 -1.42
C HIS A 199 -9.14 -10.20 -0.37
N LEU A 200 -8.17 -9.39 -0.82
CA LEU A 200 -7.32 -8.61 0.08
C LEU A 200 -8.04 -7.35 0.56
N THR A 201 -7.98 -7.09 1.86
CA THR A 201 -8.29 -5.77 2.39
C THR A 201 -7.17 -4.82 1.97
N THR A 202 -7.49 -3.74 1.24
CA THR A 202 -6.50 -2.88 0.59
C THR A 202 -6.77 -1.41 0.87
N LEU A 203 -5.72 -0.66 1.22
CA LEU A 203 -5.72 0.79 1.30
C LEU A 203 -4.72 1.33 0.28
N MET A 204 -5.22 2.03 -0.74
CA MET A 204 -4.41 2.57 -1.83
C MET A 204 -4.44 4.09 -1.83
N ILE A 205 -3.29 4.72 -1.66
CA ILE A 205 -3.12 6.16 -1.89
C ILE A 205 -2.85 6.39 -3.37
N THR A 206 -3.55 7.35 -3.96
CA THR A 206 -3.29 7.84 -5.31
C THR A 206 -3.60 9.34 -5.41
N HIS A 207 -2.88 10.04 -6.28
CA HIS A 207 -3.19 11.41 -6.67
C HIS A 207 -4.02 11.47 -7.97
N ASN A 208 -4.20 10.34 -8.65
CA ASN A 208 -5.02 10.25 -9.85
C ASN A 208 -6.48 9.98 -9.49
N MET A 209 -7.33 10.99 -9.65
CA MET A 209 -8.76 10.90 -9.32
C MET A 209 -9.49 9.86 -10.17
N LYS A 210 -9.10 9.66 -11.45
CA LYS A 210 -9.72 8.66 -12.32
C LYS A 210 -9.45 7.25 -11.79
N ASP A 211 -8.19 6.95 -11.41
CA ASP A 211 -7.84 5.66 -10.83
C ASP A 211 -8.56 5.44 -9.50
N ALA A 212 -8.69 6.50 -8.68
CA ALA A 212 -9.39 6.43 -7.40
C ALA A 212 -10.88 6.11 -7.55
N ILE A 213 -11.54 6.64 -8.59
CA ILE A 213 -12.94 6.34 -8.91
C ILE A 213 -13.10 4.91 -9.43
N GLN A 214 -12.22 4.48 -10.34
CA GLN A 214 -12.32 3.21 -11.03
C GLN A 214 -11.97 2.00 -10.16
N LEU A 215 -11.00 2.15 -9.25
CA LEU A 215 -10.48 1.04 -8.44
C LEU A 215 -11.16 0.95 -7.08
N GLY A 216 -11.42 -0.29 -6.66
CA GLY A 216 -11.98 -0.58 -5.35
C GLY A 216 -13.45 -0.22 -5.18
N ASN A 217 -13.98 -0.54 -4.00
CA ASN A 217 -15.40 -0.38 -3.65
C ASN A 217 -15.71 0.87 -2.82
N ARG A 218 -14.68 1.58 -2.31
CA ARG A 218 -14.83 2.77 -1.45
C ARG A 218 -13.75 3.80 -1.75
N LEU A 219 -14.09 5.07 -1.66
CA LEU A 219 -13.18 6.20 -1.85
C LEU A 219 -13.26 7.13 -0.65
N ILE A 220 -12.10 7.53 -0.18
CA ILE A 220 -11.93 8.47 0.94
C ILE A 220 -11.14 9.67 0.45
N MET A 221 -11.60 10.88 0.83
CA MET A 221 -10.85 12.10 0.61
C MET A 221 -10.35 12.63 1.95
N MET A 222 -9.05 12.95 1.99
CA MET A 222 -8.40 13.54 3.15
C MET A 222 -8.03 15.00 2.91
N HIS A 223 -8.24 15.83 3.92
CA HIS A 223 -7.77 17.20 3.97
C HIS A 223 -7.31 17.54 5.39
N GLU A 224 -6.16 18.20 5.53
CA GLU A 224 -5.57 18.65 6.80
C GLU A 224 -5.62 17.63 7.96
N GLY A 225 -5.31 16.37 7.66
CA GLY A 225 -5.26 15.31 8.67
C GLY A 225 -6.59 14.71 9.07
N ASN A 226 -7.68 15.06 8.37
CA ASN A 226 -9.03 14.55 8.58
C ASN A 226 -9.55 13.84 7.33
N VAL A 227 -10.55 12.95 7.53
CA VAL A 227 -11.41 12.46 6.44
C VAL A 227 -12.53 13.46 6.24
N ILE A 228 -12.63 14.03 5.04
CA ILE A 228 -13.65 15.04 4.68
C ILE A 228 -14.77 14.47 3.80
N TYR A 229 -14.50 13.36 3.11
CA TYR A 229 -15.47 12.67 2.27
C TYR A 229 -15.20 11.18 2.30
N ASP A 230 -16.27 10.38 2.37
CA ASP A 230 -16.23 8.93 2.45
C ASP A 230 -17.43 8.37 1.68
N VAL A 231 -17.18 7.63 0.62
CA VAL A 231 -18.22 7.14 -0.28
C VAL A 231 -17.92 5.72 -0.75
N ALA A 232 -18.95 4.88 -0.81
CA ALA A 232 -18.83 3.48 -1.19
C ALA A 232 -19.96 3.01 -2.09
N GLY A 233 -19.80 1.85 -2.71
CA GLY A 233 -20.80 1.14 -3.49
C GLY A 233 -21.29 1.93 -4.71
N GLU A 234 -22.60 1.92 -4.96
CA GLU A 234 -23.21 2.57 -6.13
C GLU A 234 -22.94 4.09 -6.20
N LYS A 235 -22.88 4.75 -5.04
CA LYS A 235 -22.54 6.18 -4.99
C LYS A 235 -21.13 6.45 -5.51
N LYS A 236 -20.17 5.58 -5.19
CA LYS A 236 -18.80 5.70 -5.73
C LYS A 236 -18.75 5.47 -7.22
N LYS A 237 -19.49 4.49 -7.74
CA LYS A 237 -19.50 4.16 -9.19
C LYS A 237 -20.01 5.32 -10.06
N ASN A 238 -20.88 6.15 -9.52
CA ASN A 238 -21.47 7.30 -10.23
C ASN A 238 -20.68 8.60 -10.07
N LEU A 239 -19.55 8.58 -9.34
CA LEU A 239 -18.71 9.77 -9.16
C LEU A 239 -18.01 10.17 -10.46
N THR A 240 -17.91 11.47 -10.66
CA THR A 240 -17.07 12.09 -11.69
C THR A 240 -15.84 12.76 -11.06
N VAL A 241 -14.89 13.14 -11.89
CA VAL A 241 -13.73 13.92 -11.43
C VAL A 241 -14.17 15.30 -10.97
N GLU A 242 -15.16 15.90 -11.64
CA GLU A 242 -15.76 17.20 -11.29
C GLU A 242 -16.37 17.17 -9.88
N ASP A 243 -17.10 16.10 -9.53
CA ASP A 243 -17.67 15.94 -8.19
C ASP A 243 -16.57 15.95 -7.11
N LEU A 244 -15.45 15.28 -7.37
CA LEU A 244 -14.32 15.23 -6.44
C LEU A 244 -13.61 16.61 -6.32
N LEU A 245 -13.47 17.34 -7.43
CA LEU A 245 -12.90 18.70 -7.42
C LEU A 245 -13.78 19.65 -6.60
N HIS A 246 -15.10 19.62 -6.82
CA HIS A 246 -16.04 20.43 -6.06
C HIS A 246 -15.98 20.14 -4.55
N LYS A 247 -15.89 18.83 -4.18
CA LYS A 247 -15.70 18.45 -2.76
C LYS A 247 -14.39 18.95 -2.18
N PHE A 248 -13.36 19.07 -3.00
CA PHE A 248 -12.06 19.58 -2.59
C PHE A 248 -12.13 21.10 -2.32
N GLU A 249 -12.79 21.86 -3.22
CA GLU A 249 -13.03 23.31 -3.10
C GLU A 249 -13.88 23.61 -1.85
N GLU A 250 -15.01 22.89 -1.65
CA GLU A 250 -15.84 23.03 -0.45
C GLU A 250 -15.02 22.87 0.86
N ALA A 251 -14.07 21.93 0.88
CA ALA A 251 -13.27 21.65 2.06
C ALA A 251 -12.11 22.64 2.26
N SER A 252 -11.60 23.22 1.18
CA SER A 252 -10.51 24.20 1.19
C SER A 252 -11.00 25.63 1.53
N GLY A 253 -12.31 25.86 1.46
CA GLY A 253 -12.91 27.19 1.68
C GLY A 253 -12.69 28.13 0.50
N GLU A 254 -12.43 27.62 -0.70
CA GLU A 254 -12.34 28.36 -1.96
C GLU A 254 -13.66 28.36 -2.72
#